data_7eed42d3cc7b0e84debad8e92dfb944b
#
_entry.id   7eed42d3cc7b0e84debad8e92dfb944b
#
_cell.length_a   1.000
_cell.length_b   1.000
_cell.length_c   1.000
_cell.angle_alpha   90.00
_cell.angle_beta   90.00
_cell.angle_gamma   90.00
#
_symmetry.space_group_name_H-M   'P 1'
#
loop_
_entity.id
_entity.type
_entity.pdbx_description
1 polymer ?
#
loop_
_entity_poly.entity_id
_entity_poly.type
_entity_poly.pdbx_seq_one_letter_code
_entity_poly.pdbx_strand_id
1 'polypeptide(L)'
;MNQVARFSKSEIERGRRLFAGDWNFLSAAGSLASLPRMAGPEIAFVGRSNVGKSSLINALTGRRSLARTSNTPGRTQELIFFGGPERLVLVDMPGYGYAAATKSKVAAWTALIHDYLRGRATLLRVYVLVDARHGLKDADSPLLDTLGEAAVSHEIVLTKCDQMSESALADRVELVKAAMQKRPAAYPDLIVTSARNGAGIAELRAAIVRLLAEHAR
;
A
#
# COMPACT_ATOMS: atom_id res chain seq x y z
N MET A 1 12.25 4.31 27.22
CA MET A 1 10.79 4.22 27.28
C MET A 1 10.38 2.96 26.53
N ASN A 2 9.78 1.98 27.22
CA ASN A 2 9.24 0.78 26.58
C ASN A 2 8.08 1.20 25.65
N GLN A 3 8.30 1.25 24.34
CA GLN A 3 7.20 1.28 23.40
C GLN A 3 6.43 -0.03 23.58
N VAL A 4 5.19 0.06 24.06
CA VAL A 4 4.26 -1.06 24.03
C VAL A 4 4.20 -1.52 22.57
N ALA A 5 4.57 -2.77 22.32
CA ALA A 5 4.61 -3.30 20.98
C ALA A 5 3.22 -3.15 20.33
N ARG A 6 3.13 -2.43 19.22
CA ARG A 6 1.88 -2.15 18.49
C ARG A 6 1.10 -3.43 18.16
N PHE A 7 1.82 -4.53 17.95
CA PHE A 7 1.25 -5.83 17.57
C PHE A 7 1.67 -6.91 18.56
N SER A 8 0.76 -7.82 18.87
CA SER A 8 1.02 -8.99 19.70
C SER A 8 1.90 -10.02 18.96
N LYS A 9 2.57 -10.89 19.73
CA LYS A 9 3.35 -11.99 19.15
C LYS A 9 2.49 -12.91 18.27
N SER A 10 1.21 -13.11 18.63
CA SER A 10 0.28 -13.92 17.84
C SER A 10 -0.06 -13.28 16.51
N GLU A 11 -0.24 -11.95 16.43
CA GLU A 11 -0.49 -11.24 15.17
C GLU A 11 0.75 -11.28 14.26
N ILE A 12 1.95 -11.07 14.81
CA ILE A 12 3.20 -11.20 14.06
C ILE A 12 3.35 -12.60 13.47
N GLU A 13 3.12 -13.64 14.28
CA GLU A 13 3.25 -15.03 13.81
C GLU A 13 2.15 -15.41 12.80
N ARG A 14 0.91 -14.98 13.02
CA ARG A 14 -0.16 -15.17 12.04
C ARG A 14 0.15 -14.45 10.72
N GLY A 15 0.66 -13.22 10.78
CA GLY A 15 1.13 -12.50 9.61
C GLY A 15 2.25 -13.23 8.87
N ARG A 16 3.23 -13.78 9.59
CA ARG A 16 4.31 -14.58 9.02
C ARG A 16 3.76 -15.80 8.26
N ARG A 17 2.81 -16.54 8.86
CA ARG A 17 2.19 -17.74 8.25
C ARG A 17 1.38 -17.40 7.02
N LEU A 18 0.51 -16.38 7.10
CA LEU A 18 -0.32 -15.95 5.98
C LEU A 18 0.55 -15.60 4.76
N PHE A 19 1.57 -14.77 4.95
CA PHE A 19 2.41 -14.29 3.86
C PHE A 19 3.46 -15.32 3.38
N ALA A 20 3.71 -16.39 4.13
CA ALA A 20 4.56 -17.51 3.70
C ALA A 20 3.88 -18.46 2.70
N GLY A 21 2.55 -18.35 2.53
CA GLY A 21 1.81 -19.19 1.60
C GLY A 21 2.03 -18.82 0.14
N ASP A 22 1.27 -19.44 -0.75
CA ASP A 22 1.42 -19.22 -2.18
C ASP A 22 0.73 -17.95 -2.65
N TRP A 23 1.47 -17.16 -3.40
CA TRP A 23 1.02 -15.92 -4.05
C TRP A 23 1.17 -16.04 -5.55
N ASN A 24 0.10 -15.75 -6.29
CA ASN A 24 0.08 -15.88 -7.72
C ASN A 24 -0.53 -14.64 -8.38
N PHE A 25 -0.07 -14.32 -9.59
CA PHE A 25 -0.74 -13.33 -10.43
C PHE A 25 -2.14 -13.83 -10.78
N LEU A 26 -3.16 -12.99 -10.57
CA LEU A 26 -4.55 -13.27 -10.94
C LEU A 26 -4.93 -12.58 -12.24
N SER A 27 -4.77 -11.28 -12.32
CA SER A 27 -5.17 -10.48 -13.49
C SER A 27 -4.53 -9.10 -13.48
N ALA A 28 -4.62 -8.43 -14.62
CA ALA A 28 -4.34 -7.01 -14.79
C ALA A 28 -5.58 -6.32 -15.37
N ALA A 29 -5.93 -5.15 -14.85
CA ALA A 29 -7.10 -4.40 -15.27
C ALA A 29 -6.74 -2.96 -15.63
N GLY A 30 -6.92 -2.61 -16.90
CA GLY A 30 -6.77 -1.25 -17.41
C GLY A 30 -8.10 -0.48 -17.53
N SER A 31 -9.23 -1.12 -17.20
CA SER A 31 -10.56 -0.53 -17.21
C SER A 31 -11.47 -1.20 -16.20
N LEU A 32 -12.60 -0.57 -15.85
CA LEU A 32 -13.63 -1.17 -14.98
C LEU A 32 -14.14 -2.52 -15.51
N ALA A 33 -14.34 -2.63 -16.80
CA ALA A 33 -14.86 -3.85 -17.43
C ALA A 33 -13.87 -5.03 -17.33
N SER A 34 -12.58 -4.76 -17.14
CA SER A 34 -11.54 -5.79 -16.99
C SER A 34 -11.21 -6.13 -15.53
N LEU A 35 -11.91 -5.52 -14.55
CA LEU A 35 -11.73 -5.87 -13.14
C LEU A 35 -12.12 -7.33 -12.88
N PRO A 36 -11.30 -8.09 -12.11
CA PRO A 36 -11.67 -9.44 -11.73
C PRO A 36 -12.90 -9.44 -10.80
N ARG A 37 -13.61 -10.57 -10.76
CA ARG A 37 -14.71 -10.75 -9.80
C ARG A 37 -14.20 -10.57 -8.38
N MET A 38 -15.04 -9.99 -7.53
CA MET A 38 -14.76 -9.87 -6.10
C MET A 38 -14.77 -11.28 -5.48
N ALA A 39 -13.58 -11.79 -5.13
CA ALA A 39 -13.43 -13.17 -4.67
C ALA A 39 -13.07 -13.28 -3.18
N GLY A 40 -12.62 -12.20 -2.55
CA GLY A 40 -12.19 -12.16 -1.16
C GLY A 40 -11.78 -10.74 -0.75
N PRO A 41 -11.28 -10.56 0.47
CA PRO A 41 -10.82 -9.27 0.95
C PRO A 41 -9.64 -8.76 0.11
N GLU A 42 -9.66 -7.47 -0.19
CA GLU A 42 -8.62 -6.82 -0.98
C GLU A 42 -7.90 -5.76 -0.14
N ILE A 43 -6.59 -5.68 -0.30
CA ILE A 43 -5.76 -4.57 0.17
C ILE A 43 -4.97 -4.01 -1.01
N ALA A 44 -4.95 -2.70 -1.15
CA ALA A 44 -4.28 -2.06 -2.25
C ALA A 44 -3.02 -1.32 -1.79
N PHE A 45 -2.02 -1.30 -2.66
CA PHE A 45 -0.77 -0.56 -2.48
C PHE A 45 -0.67 0.50 -3.56
N VAL A 46 -0.46 1.74 -3.15
CA VAL A 46 -0.31 2.89 -4.05
C VAL A 46 0.83 3.77 -3.58
N GLY A 47 1.41 4.54 -4.46
CA GLY A 47 2.47 5.48 -4.10
C GLY A 47 3.10 6.08 -5.33
N ARG A 48 4.01 7.03 -5.12
CA ARG A 48 4.72 7.67 -6.22
C ARG A 48 5.63 6.68 -6.95
N SER A 49 5.91 6.99 -8.22
CA SER A 49 6.89 6.22 -8.98
C SER A 49 8.21 6.13 -8.21
N ASN A 50 8.83 4.95 -8.20
CA ASN A 50 10.08 4.65 -7.50
C ASN A 50 10.04 4.78 -5.96
N VAL A 51 8.86 4.79 -5.35
CA VAL A 51 8.70 4.77 -3.89
C VAL A 51 9.15 3.44 -3.25
N GLY A 52 9.25 2.37 -4.04
CA GLY A 52 9.60 1.03 -3.57
C GLY A 52 8.42 0.06 -3.46
N LYS A 53 7.29 0.37 -4.12
CA LYS A 53 6.04 -0.42 -4.04
C LYS A 53 6.23 -1.90 -4.41
N SER A 54 6.75 -2.20 -5.59
CA SER A 54 6.98 -3.59 -6.02
C SER A 54 8.01 -4.32 -5.13
N SER A 55 9.03 -3.61 -4.65
CA SER A 55 9.99 -4.17 -3.68
C SER A 55 9.31 -4.51 -2.35
N LEU A 56 8.39 -3.67 -1.88
CA LEU A 56 7.62 -3.91 -0.65
C LEU A 56 6.67 -5.11 -0.81
N ILE A 57 5.93 -5.20 -1.91
CA ILE A 57 5.04 -6.34 -2.20
C ILE A 57 5.85 -7.65 -2.25
N ASN A 58 7.00 -7.64 -2.90
CA ASN A 58 7.89 -8.79 -2.94
C ASN A 58 8.43 -9.17 -1.55
N ALA A 59 8.82 -8.19 -0.73
CA ALA A 59 9.26 -8.43 0.65
C ALA A 59 8.11 -8.97 1.54
N LEU A 60 6.90 -8.44 1.39
CA LEU A 60 5.72 -8.93 2.11
C LEU A 60 5.44 -10.41 1.80
N THR A 61 5.46 -10.77 0.54
CA THR A 61 5.12 -12.11 0.06
C THR A 61 6.29 -13.10 0.12
N GLY A 62 7.50 -12.63 0.45
CA GLY A 62 8.71 -13.45 0.42
C GLY A 62 9.08 -13.92 -0.99
N ARG A 63 8.52 -13.30 -2.03
CA ARG A 63 8.78 -13.65 -3.44
C ARG A 63 9.72 -12.62 -4.07
N ARG A 64 10.70 -13.08 -4.87
CA ARG A 64 11.68 -12.19 -5.48
C ARG A 64 11.15 -11.40 -6.69
N SER A 65 10.09 -11.88 -7.32
CA SER A 65 9.60 -11.34 -8.61
C SER A 65 8.07 -11.46 -8.79
N LEU A 66 7.29 -11.47 -7.71
CA LEU A 66 5.82 -11.47 -7.82
C LEU A 66 5.36 -10.15 -8.47
N ALA A 67 5.71 -9.02 -7.86
CA ALA A 67 5.54 -7.72 -8.47
C ALA A 67 6.80 -7.35 -9.26
N ARG A 68 6.62 -6.96 -10.53
CA ARG A 68 7.75 -6.60 -11.40
C ARG A 68 8.35 -5.26 -10.93
N THR A 69 9.62 -5.28 -10.56
CA THR A 69 10.38 -4.06 -10.33
C THR A 69 10.82 -3.50 -11.68
N SER A 70 10.15 -2.45 -12.15
CA SER A 70 10.54 -1.76 -13.38
C SER A 70 11.30 -0.49 -13.04
N ASN A 71 12.49 -0.33 -13.58
CA ASN A 71 13.23 0.93 -13.55
C ASN A 71 12.73 1.93 -14.62
N THR A 72 11.78 1.51 -15.47
CA THR A 72 11.20 2.37 -16.51
C THR A 72 9.83 2.86 -16.00
N PRO A 73 9.74 4.13 -15.59
CA PRO A 73 8.50 4.71 -15.10
C PRO A 73 7.45 4.79 -16.20
N GLY A 74 6.16 4.65 -15.85
CA GLY A 74 5.04 4.86 -16.78
C GLY A 74 4.64 3.66 -17.64
N ARG A 75 5.20 2.46 -17.40
CA ARG A 75 4.86 1.24 -18.16
C ARG A 75 3.54 0.58 -17.75
N THR A 76 3.16 0.66 -16.49
CA THR A 76 1.98 -0.02 -15.98
C THR A 76 0.91 1.02 -15.63
N GLN A 77 -0.16 1.05 -16.40
CA GLN A 77 -1.36 1.85 -16.15
C GLN A 77 -2.53 0.96 -15.74
N GLU A 78 -2.23 -0.25 -15.27
CA GLU A 78 -3.19 -1.28 -14.89
C GLU A 78 -3.13 -1.54 -13.39
N LEU A 79 -4.26 -1.88 -12.82
CA LEU A 79 -4.34 -2.47 -11.49
C LEU A 79 -3.92 -3.93 -11.61
N ILE A 80 -2.90 -4.34 -10.87
CA ILE A 80 -2.41 -5.72 -10.88
C ILE A 80 -2.91 -6.44 -9.63
N PHE A 81 -3.56 -7.57 -9.81
CA PHE A 81 -4.15 -8.37 -8.75
C PHE A 81 -3.31 -9.62 -8.49
N PHE A 82 -2.94 -9.84 -7.24
CA PHE A 82 -2.24 -11.04 -6.77
C PHE A 82 -3.10 -11.76 -5.74
N GLY A 83 -3.40 -13.03 -5.97
CA GLY A 83 -4.13 -13.88 -5.03
C GLY A 83 -3.19 -14.60 -4.09
N GLY A 84 -3.59 -14.66 -2.86
CA GLY A 84 -2.86 -15.32 -1.77
C GLY A 84 -3.74 -16.22 -0.90
N PRO A 85 -3.19 -16.72 0.20
CA PRO A 85 -3.92 -17.54 1.16
C PRO A 85 -5.16 -16.83 1.74
N GLU A 86 -6.08 -17.59 2.28
CA GLU A 86 -7.35 -17.10 2.87
C GLU A 86 -8.15 -16.21 1.89
N ARG A 87 -7.95 -16.37 0.58
CA ARG A 87 -8.56 -15.58 -0.50
C ARG A 87 -8.18 -14.08 -0.46
N LEU A 88 -7.13 -13.74 0.28
CA LEU A 88 -6.62 -12.37 0.31
C LEU A 88 -6.08 -11.97 -1.07
N VAL A 89 -6.46 -10.78 -1.53
CA VAL A 89 -5.97 -10.21 -2.78
C VAL A 89 -5.14 -8.97 -2.49
N LEU A 90 -3.90 -8.95 -2.97
CA LEU A 90 -3.07 -7.75 -3.01
C LEU A 90 -3.29 -7.05 -4.35
N VAL A 91 -3.53 -5.75 -4.31
CA VAL A 91 -3.72 -4.93 -5.51
C VAL A 91 -2.57 -3.95 -5.64
N ASP A 92 -1.75 -4.15 -6.65
CA ASP A 92 -0.67 -3.22 -7.00
C ASP A 92 -1.23 -2.14 -7.92
N MET A 93 -1.45 -0.94 -7.36
CA MET A 93 -1.95 0.21 -8.11
C MET A 93 -0.80 0.91 -8.84
N PRO A 94 -1.03 1.46 -10.04
CA PRO A 94 0.01 2.19 -10.76
C PRO A 94 0.57 3.35 -9.94
N GLY A 95 1.88 3.60 -10.07
CA GLY A 95 2.52 4.74 -9.42
C GLY A 95 2.09 6.08 -10.05
N TYR A 96 1.86 7.10 -9.23
CA TYR A 96 1.54 8.46 -9.68
C TYR A 96 2.77 9.38 -9.67
N GLY A 97 2.60 10.61 -10.17
CA GLY A 97 3.65 11.64 -10.14
C GLY A 97 4.74 11.48 -11.19
N TYR A 98 4.46 10.79 -12.29
CA TYR A 98 5.41 10.68 -13.40
C TYR A 98 5.20 11.81 -14.42
N ALA A 99 6.21 12.65 -14.59
CA ALA A 99 6.15 13.88 -15.42
C ALA A 99 6.01 13.65 -16.94
N ALA A 100 6.29 12.44 -17.44
CA ALA A 100 6.27 12.14 -18.87
C ALA A 100 4.95 11.49 -19.36
N ALA A 101 3.94 11.33 -18.50
CA ALA A 101 2.65 10.82 -18.94
C ALA A 101 1.83 11.95 -19.61
N THR A 102 1.17 11.64 -20.73
CA THR A 102 0.26 12.60 -21.38
C THR A 102 -0.94 12.90 -20.48
N LYS A 103 -1.50 14.12 -20.57
CA LYS A 103 -2.67 14.53 -19.77
C LYS A 103 -3.85 13.54 -19.91
N SER A 104 -4.09 13.01 -21.11
CA SER A 104 -5.15 12.04 -21.37
C SER A 104 -4.94 10.71 -20.63
N LYS A 105 -3.70 10.22 -20.58
CA LYS A 105 -3.36 9.01 -19.85
C LYS A 105 -3.49 9.18 -18.34
N VAL A 106 -3.09 10.35 -17.82
CA VAL A 106 -3.27 10.68 -16.39
C VAL A 106 -4.75 10.73 -16.05
N ALA A 107 -5.59 11.35 -16.88
CA ALA A 107 -7.03 11.43 -16.66
C ALA A 107 -7.72 10.06 -16.67
N ALA A 108 -7.40 9.19 -17.65
CA ALA A 108 -7.96 7.84 -17.73
C ALA A 108 -7.55 6.98 -16.52
N TRP A 109 -6.30 7.09 -16.08
CA TRP A 109 -5.79 6.41 -14.89
C TRP A 109 -6.48 6.91 -13.60
N THR A 110 -6.64 8.23 -13.47
CA THR A 110 -7.32 8.82 -12.31
C THR A 110 -8.77 8.36 -12.24
N ALA A 111 -9.47 8.31 -13.38
CA ALA A 111 -10.83 7.80 -13.46
C ALA A 111 -10.91 6.32 -13.02
N LEU A 112 -10.04 5.47 -13.55
CA LEU A 112 -10.01 4.04 -13.17
C LEU A 112 -9.78 3.85 -11.66
N ILE A 113 -8.84 4.61 -11.07
CA ILE A 113 -8.59 4.54 -9.62
C ILE A 113 -9.79 5.01 -8.83
N HIS A 114 -10.37 6.15 -9.20
CA HIS A 114 -11.54 6.71 -8.54
C HIS A 114 -12.72 5.72 -8.55
N ASP A 115 -12.99 5.12 -9.71
CA ASP A 115 -14.07 4.16 -9.87
C ASP A 115 -13.80 2.86 -9.10
N TYR A 116 -12.54 2.37 -9.12
CA TYR A 116 -12.13 1.22 -8.31
C TYR A 116 -12.33 1.51 -6.82
N LEU A 117 -11.87 2.64 -6.33
CA LEU A 117 -11.97 3.00 -4.91
C LEU A 117 -13.43 3.13 -4.43
N ARG A 118 -14.33 3.67 -5.27
CA ARG A 118 -15.75 3.85 -4.92
C ARG A 118 -16.59 2.59 -5.09
N GLY A 119 -16.26 1.75 -6.06
CA GLY A 119 -17.08 0.59 -6.43
C GLY A 119 -16.64 -0.75 -5.86
N ARG A 120 -15.47 -0.83 -5.22
CA ARG A 120 -14.88 -2.11 -4.80
C ARG A 120 -15.22 -2.45 -3.35
N ALA A 121 -16.35 -3.10 -3.14
CA ALA A 121 -16.84 -3.46 -1.79
C ALA A 121 -15.91 -4.42 -1.02
N THR A 122 -15.03 -5.15 -1.72
CA THR A 122 -14.02 -6.03 -1.11
C THR A 122 -12.75 -5.32 -0.67
N LEU A 123 -12.57 -4.04 -1.04
CA LEU A 123 -11.39 -3.25 -0.67
C LEU A 123 -11.49 -2.81 0.79
N LEU A 124 -10.64 -3.38 1.64
CA LEU A 124 -10.63 -3.09 3.07
C LEU A 124 -9.78 -1.88 3.43
N ARG A 125 -8.61 -1.73 2.77
CA ARG A 125 -7.68 -0.63 3.03
C ARG A 125 -6.74 -0.38 1.86
N VAL A 126 -6.35 0.88 1.72
CA VAL A 126 -5.27 1.30 0.82
C VAL A 126 -4.03 1.64 1.64
N TYR A 127 -2.92 0.99 1.38
CA TYR A 127 -1.61 1.35 1.93
C TYR A 127 -0.94 2.35 1.00
N VAL A 128 -0.81 3.60 1.47
CA VAL A 128 -0.19 4.69 0.71
C VAL A 128 1.29 4.74 1.05
N LEU A 129 2.12 4.40 0.09
CA LEU A 129 3.57 4.35 0.26
C LEU A 129 4.19 5.73 0.07
N VAL A 130 5.01 6.11 1.04
CA VAL A 130 5.74 7.38 1.05
C VAL A 130 7.21 7.10 1.33
N ASP A 131 8.10 7.62 0.50
CA ASP A 131 9.54 7.51 0.74
C ASP A 131 9.93 8.32 1.99
N ALA A 132 10.44 7.64 3.02
CA ALA A 132 10.75 8.24 4.31
C ALA A 132 11.71 9.43 4.20
N ARG A 133 12.64 9.41 3.24
CA ARG A 133 13.59 10.49 2.99
C ARG A 133 12.92 11.81 2.62
N HIS A 134 11.78 11.71 1.97
CA HIS A 134 11.09 12.88 1.41
C HIS A 134 9.82 13.25 2.18
N GLY A 135 9.15 12.28 2.82
CA GLY A 135 7.85 12.47 3.44
C GLY A 135 6.74 12.76 2.43
N LEU A 136 5.60 13.19 2.94
CA LEU A 136 4.48 13.62 2.12
C LEU A 136 4.84 14.88 1.32
N LYS A 137 4.35 14.95 0.10
CA LYS A 137 4.51 16.08 -0.81
C LYS A 137 3.15 16.52 -1.35
N ASP A 138 3.08 17.71 -1.91
CA ASP A 138 1.86 18.25 -2.53
C ASP A 138 1.29 17.31 -3.60
N ALA A 139 2.17 16.59 -4.31
CA ALA A 139 1.78 15.60 -5.31
C ALA A 139 1.03 14.38 -4.72
N ASP A 140 1.05 14.17 -3.40
CA ASP A 140 0.33 13.09 -2.74
C ASP A 140 -1.11 13.52 -2.37
N SER A 141 -1.36 14.82 -2.24
CA SER A 141 -2.65 15.38 -1.81
C SER A 141 -3.82 14.95 -2.68
N PRO A 142 -3.77 14.99 -4.02
CA PRO A 142 -4.92 14.59 -4.85
C PRO A 142 -5.37 13.14 -4.61
N LEU A 143 -4.43 12.23 -4.38
CA LEU A 143 -4.77 10.84 -4.04
C LEU A 143 -5.41 10.75 -2.66
N LEU A 144 -4.83 11.42 -1.66
CA LEU A 144 -5.33 11.39 -0.28
C LEU A 144 -6.71 12.06 -0.20
N ASP A 145 -6.99 13.08 -1.01
CA ASP A 145 -8.30 13.72 -1.12
C ASP A 145 -9.31 12.75 -1.74
N THR A 146 -8.93 12.07 -2.84
CA THR A 146 -9.77 11.03 -3.47
C THR A 146 -10.12 9.90 -2.50
N LEU A 147 -9.17 9.43 -1.69
CA LEU A 147 -9.41 8.42 -0.67
C LEU A 147 -10.39 8.91 0.41
N GLY A 148 -10.25 10.18 0.83
CA GLY A 148 -11.17 10.82 1.75
C GLY A 148 -12.60 10.94 1.20
N GLU A 149 -12.74 11.44 -0.02
CA GLU A 149 -14.03 11.58 -0.72
C GLU A 149 -14.73 10.24 -0.96
N ALA A 150 -13.96 9.19 -1.23
CA ALA A 150 -14.47 7.83 -1.39
C ALA A 150 -14.73 7.12 -0.05
N ALA A 151 -14.44 7.77 1.09
CA ALA A 151 -14.49 7.18 2.43
C ALA A 151 -13.68 5.86 2.56
N VAL A 152 -12.60 5.73 1.81
CA VAL A 152 -11.74 4.54 1.80
C VAL A 152 -10.70 4.63 2.91
N SER A 153 -10.72 3.67 3.83
CA SER A 153 -9.68 3.54 4.86
C SER A 153 -8.29 3.46 4.23
N HIS A 154 -7.36 4.29 4.67
CA HIS A 154 -6.00 4.24 4.19
C HIS A 154 -4.98 4.43 5.32
N GLU A 155 -3.82 3.81 5.16
CA GLU A 155 -2.72 3.86 6.13
C GLU A 155 -1.41 4.20 5.41
N ILE A 156 -0.62 5.10 5.99
CA ILE A 156 0.67 5.47 5.41
C ILE A 156 1.71 4.40 5.74
N VAL A 157 2.48 4.02 4.74
CA VAL A 157 3.66 3.17 4.89
C VAL A 157 4.90 3.94 4.46
N LEU A 158 5.74 4.29 5.41
CA LEU A 158 7.05 4.90 5.13
C LEU A 158 7.99 3.81 4.62
N THR A 159 8.54 4.02 3.44
CA THR A 159 9.49 3.08 2.81
C THR A 159 10.92 3.60 2.88
N LYS A 160 11.90 2.73 2.67
CA LYS A 160 13.34 3.05 2.62
C LYS A 160 13.87 3.68 3.91
N CYS A 161 13.34 3.29 5.06
CA CYS A 161 13.78 3.81 6.36
C CYS A 161 15.25 3.52 6.65
N ASP A 162 15.83 2.48 6.03
CA ASP A 162 17.25 2.13 6.09
C ASP A 162 18.19 3.21 5.57
N GLN A 163 17.67 4.23 4.90
CA GLN A 163 18.41 5.35 4.34
C GLN A 163 18.33 6.63 5.19
N MET A 164 17.85 6.52 6.42
CA MET A 164 17.72 7.64 7.36
C MET A 164 18.37 7.31 8.70
N SER A 165 18.83 8.32 9.43
CA SER A 165 19.17 8.17 10.83
C SER A 165 17.91 8.00 11.69
N GLU A 166 18.03 7.39 12.87
CA GLU A 166 16.91 7.18 13.79
C GLU A 166 16.22 8.50 14.18
N SER A 167 17.00 9.54 14.47
CA SER A 167 16.49 10.87 14.81
C SER A 167 15.68 11.48 13.66
N ALA A 168 16.24 11.51 12.44
CA ALA A 168 15.54 12.06 11.28
C ALA A 168 14.28 11.25 10.92
N LEU A 169 14.30 9.94 11.16
CA LEU A 169 13.14 9.08 10.95
C LEU A 169 12.04 9.37 11.99
N ALA A 170 12.40 9.57 13.26
CA ALA A 170 11.44 9.93 14.32
C ALA A 170 10.75 11.25 13.99
N ASP A 171 11.51 12.29 13.62
CA ASP A 171 10.95 13.58 13.19
C ASP A 171 10.01 13.42 11.98
N ARG A 172 10.39 12.58 11.02
CA ARG A 172 9.57 12.29 9.83
C ARG A 172 8.26 11.63 10.18
N VAL A 173 8.27 10.68 11.10
CA VAL A 173 7.08 10.00 11.60
C VAL A 173 6.10 10.99 12.19
N GLU A 174 6.57 11.88 13.08
CA GLU A 174 5.70 12.88 13.72
C GLU A 174 5.10 13.87 12.71
N LEU A 175 5.89 14.35 11.74
CA LEU A 175 5.42 15.24 10.69
C LEU A 175 4.31 14.58 9.84
N VAL A 176 4.49 13.30 9.48
CA VAL A 176 3.49 12.57 8.68
C VAL A 176 2.23 12.30 9.50
N LYS A 177 2.35 11.90 10.77
CA LYS A 177 1.20 11.72 11.68
C LYS A 177 0.39 13.00 11.81
N ALA A 178 1.05 14.13 12.05
CA ALA A 178 0.38 15.43 12.17
C ALA A 178 -0.40 15.81 10.89
N ALA A 179 0.16 15.52 9.71
CA ALA A 179 -0.53 15.75 8.44
C ALA A 179 -1.76 14.84 8.27
N MET A 180 -1.71 13.59 8.76
CA MET A 180 -2.81 12.64 8.64
C MET A 180 -3.96 12.91 9.62
N GLN A 181 -3.72 13.54 10.76
CA GLN A 181 -4.77 13.90 11.73
C GLN A 181 -5.90 14.76 11.12
N LYS A 182 -5.63 15.48 10.05
CA LYS A 182 -6.61 16.31 9.33
C LYS A 182 -7.44 15.52 8.30
N ARG A 183 -7.24 14.20 8.18
CA ARG A 183 -7.86 13.34 7.15
C ARG A 183 -8.69 12.23 7.80
N PRO A 184 -10.02 12.36 7.85
CA PRO A 184 -10.90 11.43 8.61
C PRO A 184 -10.80 9.97 8.19
N ALA A 185 -10.54 9.69 6.91
CA ALA A 185 -10.40 8.32 6.39
C ALA A 185 -8.98 7.73 6.60
N ALA A 186 -8.03 8.53 7.09
CA ALA A 186 -6.68 8.06 7.38
C ALA A 186 -6.66 7.28 8.69
N TYR A 187 -5.98 6.12 8.67
CA TYR A 187 -5.67 5.41 9.89
C TYR A 187 -4.68 6.23 10.74
N PRO A 188 -4.89 6.36 12.05
CA PRO A 188 -4.14 7.32 12.89
C PRO A 188 -2.66 6.99 13.02
N ASP A 189 -2.28 5.74 12.85
CA ASP A 189 -0.90 5.28 12.88
C ASP A 189 -0.34 5.12 11.46
N LEU A 190 0.98 4.94 11.39
CA LEU A 190 1.70 4.60 10.18
C LEU A 190 2.69 3.45 10.44
N ILE A 191 3.15 2.82 9.38
CA ILE A 191 4.14 1.75 9.45
C ILE A 191 5.43 2.20 8.76
N VAL A 192 6.55 1.98 9.43
CA VAL A 192 7.88 2.30 8.90
C VAL A 192 8.50 1.03 8.35
N THR A 193 8.98 1.04 7.10
CA THR A 193 9.46 -0.17 6.43
C THR A 193 10.75 0.03 5.65
N SER A 194 11.49 -1.05 5.51
CA SER A 194 12.54 -1.22 4.50
C SER A 194 12.44 -2.59 3.87
N ALA A 195 12.16 -2.63 2.57
CA ALA A 195 12.22 -3.86 1.79
C ALA A 195 13.64 -4.40 1.62
N ARG A 196 14.67 -3.59 1.87
CA ARG A 196 16.08 -3.94 1.73
C ARG A 196 16.58 -4.81 2.87
N ASN A 197 16.29 -4.41 4.12
CA ASN A 197 16.77 -5.09 5.32
C ASN A 197 15.65 -5.81 6.10
N GLY A 198 14.40 -5.72 5.65
CA GLY A 198 13.25 -6.39 6.26
C GLY A 198 12.62 -5.65 7.43
N ALA A 199 13.13 -4.48 7.82
CA ALA A 199 12.54 -3.70 8.91
C ALA A 199 11.06 -3.37 8.63
N GLY A 200 10.19 -3.53 9.64
CA GLY A 200 8.76 -3.20 9.55
C GLY A 200 7.91 -4.14 8.70
N ILE A 201 8.50 -5.14 8.02
CA ILE A 201 7.74 -6.09 7.19
C ILE A 201 6.86 -7.00 8.06
N ALA A 202 7.35 -7.44 9.21
CA ALA A 202 6.58 -8.26 10.14
C ALA A 202 5.38 -7.46 10.71
N GLU A 203 5.59 -6.20 11.04
CA GLU A 203 4.57 -5.28 11.53
C GLU A 203 3.50 -4.98 10.47
N LEU A 204 3.89 -4.77 9.22
CA LEU A 204 2.94 -4.57 8.12
C LEU A 204 2.10 -5.83 7.87
N ARG A 205 2.70 -7.02 7.91
CA ARG A 205 1.97 -8.30 7.86
C ARG A 205 0.97 -8.43 9.02
N ALA A 206 1.37 -8.07 10.23
CA ALA A 206 0.51 -8.10 11.41
C ALA A 206 -0.64 -7.09 11.31
N ALA A 207 -0.41 -5.89 10.79
CA ALA A 207 -1.46 -4.90 10.52
C ALA A 207 -2.50 -5.43 9.56
N ILE A 208 -2.08 -6.09 8.49
CA ILE A 208 -2.99 -6.71 7.51
C ILE A 208 -3.81 -7.82 8.15
N VAL A 209 -3.18 -8.69 8.94
CA VAL A 209 -3.89 -9.78 9.65
C VAL A 209 -4.91 -9.24 10.65
N ARG A 210 -4.58 -8.19 11.38
CA ARG A 210 -5.52 -7.51 12.30
C ARG A 210 -6.71 -6.96 11.51
N LEU A 211 -6.46 -6.27 10.41
CA LEU A 211 -7.50 -5.74 9.52
C LEU A 211 -8.44 -6.86 9.03
N LEU A 212 -7.90 -7.99 8.58
CA LEU A 212 -8.70 -9.14 8.15
C LEU A 212 -9.57 -9.70 9.30
N ALA A 213 -9.04 -9.77 10.52
CA ALA A 213 -9.79 -10.24 11.68
C ALA A 213 -10.92 -9.29 12.09
N GLU A 214 -10.75 -7.99 11.92
CA GLU A 214 -11.77 -6.96 12.18
C GLU A 214 -12.95 -7.07 11.20
N HIS A 215 -12.70 -7.50 9.96
CA HIS A 215 -13.72 -7.60 8.90
C HIS A 215 -14.29 -9.01 8.72
N ALA A 216 -13.77 -10.02 9.43
CA ALA A 216 -14.30 -11.38 9.42
C ALA A 216 -15.46 -11.59 10.42
N ARG A 217 -15.77 -10.55 11.20
CA ARG A 217 -16.89 -10.53 12.17
C ARG A 217 -18.12 -9.92 11.54
#